data_158997a3158ded22739d99cc1c3546a3
#
_entry.id   158997a3158ded22739d99cc1c3546a3
#
_cell.length_a   1.000
_cell.length_b   1.000
_cell.length_c   1.000
_cell.angle_alpha   90.00
_cell.angle_beta   90.00
_cell.angle_gamma   90.00
#
_symmetry.space_group_name_H-M   'P 1'
#
loop_
_entity.id
_entity.type
_entity.pdbx_description
1 polymer ?
#
loop_
_entity_poly.entity_id
_entity_poly.type
_entity_poly.pdbx_seq_one_letter_code
_entity_poly.pdbx_strand_id
1 'polypeptide(L)'
;ETVETLIDYWSENNPKNPIIIAGSSGSRATTRKLIEGIIKLPNGGVVLPGFDFTLPRELWGTKESIGLPEDHPQYRNLKTFFNLSYPSERLKKWHLEEVSNAPLQSLISLSLRPAPVTDCWLDEGPQLGDISNITKDISLIEAESIRDEALAITFRMISAVRENQSLVLISPNRRL
;
A
#
# COMPACT_ATOMS: atom_id res chain seq x y z
N GLU A 1 -16.56 19.57 9.18
CA GLU A 1 -17.12 20.18 10.39
C GLU A 1 -17.02 19.25 11.60
N THR A 2 -17.67 18.10 11.62
CA THR A 2 -17.66 17.16 12.78
C THR A 2 -16.25 16.64 13.15
N VAL A 3 -15.40 16.32 12.16
CA VAL A 3 -14.04 15.83 12.41
C VAL A 3 -13.15 16.94 12.94
N GLU A 4 -13.28 18.14 12.44
CA GLU A 4 -12.53 19.33 12.90
C GLU A 4 -12.87 19.62 14.36
N THR A 5 -14.16 19.72 14.68
CA THR A 5 -14.63 19.92 16.06
C THR A 5 -14.10 18.86 17.02
N LEU A 6 -14.03 17.59 16.56
CA LEU A 6 -13.48 16.50 17.37
C LEU A 6 -11.97 16.66 17.60
N ILE A 7 -11.22 17.05 16.57
CA ILE A 7 -9.78 17.29 16.69
C ILE A 7 -9.49 18.47 17.62
N ASP A 8 -10.25 19.55 17.49
CA ASP A 8 -10.14 20.73 18.34
C ASP A 8 -10.42 20.37 19.81
N TYR A 9 -11.50 19.62 20.05
CA TYR A 9 -11.82 19.12 21.38
C TYR A 9 -10.69 18.26 21.96
N TRP A 10 -10.09 17.34 21.19
CA TRP A 10 -8.98 16.51 21.65
C TRP A 10 -7.70 17.30 21.87
N SER A 11 -7.48 18.39 21.15
CA SER A 11 -6.31 19.26 21.35
C SER A 11 -6.34 19.97 22.70
N GLU A 12 -7.55 20.32 23.16
CA GLU A 12 -7.77 20.95 24.47
C GLU A 12 -7.94 19.91 25.59
N ASN A 13 -8.52 18.76 25.28
CA ASN A 13 -8.85 17.70 26.22
C ASN A 13 -8.18 16.40 25.78
N ASN A 14 -6.90 16.27 26.02
CA ASN A 14 -6.12 15.10 25.62
C ASN A 14 -6.77 13.78 26.11
N PRO A 15 -7.12 12.84 25.20
CA PRO A 15 -7.65 11.55 25.56
C PRO A 15 -6.69 10.78 26.49
N LYS A 16 -7.22 10.22 27.59
CA LYS A 16 -6.42 9.39 28.49
C LYS A 16 -6.03 8.05 27.89
N ASN A 17 -6.93 7.49 27.05
CA ASN A 17 -6.71 6.23 26.37
C ASN A 17 -6.03 6.46 25.01
N PRO A 18 -5.21 5.51 24.53
CA PRO A 18 -4.64 5.59 23.20
C PRO A 18 -5.72 5.59 22.11
N ILE A 19 -5.54 6.46 21.11
CA ILE A 19 -6.38 6.49 19.90
C ILE A 19 -5.52 6.05 18.73
N ILE A 20 -5.91 4.94 18.11
CA ILE A 20 -5.16 4.33 17.00
C ILE A 20 -6.08 4.27 15.78
N ILE A 21 -5.60 4.81 14.66
CA ILE A 21 -6.22 4.63 13.35
C ILE A 21 -5.37 3.69 12.51
N ALA A 22 -5.97 2.63 11.98
CA ALA A 22 -5.28 1.61 11.21
C ALA A 22 -6.02 1.28 9.91
N GLY A 23 -5.28 0.84 8.89
CA GLY A 23 -5.82 0.31 7.64
C GLY A 23 -6.38 1.35 6.68
N SER A 24 -6.23 2.65 6.94
CA SER A 24 -6.67 3.71 6.05
C SER A 24 -5.49 4.41 5.36
N SER A 25 -5.59 4.57 4.05
CA SER A 25 -4.62 5.34 3.25
C SER A 25 -4.88 6.86 3.27
N GLY A 26 -5.90 7.33 3.98
CA GLY A 26 -6.25 8.76 4.00
C GLY A 26 -6.75 9.31 2.66
N SER A 27 -7.30 8.47 1.80
CA SER A 27 -7.76 8.86 0.46
C SER A 27 -8.87 9.91 0.48
N ARG A 28 -9.74 9.91 1.51
CA ARG A 28 -10.76 10.93 1.72
C ARG A 28 -10.21 12.07 2.55
N ALA A 29 -10.55 13.32 2.19
CA ALA A 29 -10.07 14.52 2.87
C ALA A 29 -10.38 14.52 4.39
N THR A 30 -11.59 14.10 4.77
CA THR A 30 -12.01 13.99 6.18
C THR A 30 -11.18 12.96 6.95
N THR A 31 -10.93 11.79 6.35
CA THR A 31 -10.09 10.74 6.96
C THR A 31 -8.65 11.22 7.12
N ARG A 32 -8.11 11.93 6.12
CA ARG A 32 -6.77 12.50 6.20
C ARG A 32 -6.65 13.52 7.34
N LYS A 33 -7.60 14.45 7.46
CA LYS A 33 -7.64 15.39 8.60
C LYS A 33 -7.68 14.66 9.96
N LEU A 34 -8.46 13.58 10.05
CA LEU A 34 -8.52 12.77 11.27
C LEU A 34 -7.16 12.13 11.58
N ILE A 35 -6.49 11.54 10.58
CA ILE A 35 -5.14 10.99 10.71
C ILE A 35 -4.16 12.06 11.19
N GLU A 36 -4.18 13.25 10.57
CA GLU A 36 -3.32 14.40 10.94
C GLU A 36 -3.60 14.90 12.36
N GLY A 37 -4.84 14.83 12.83
CA GLY A 37 -5.19 15.16 14.20
C GLY A 37 -4.68 14.12 15.20
N ILE A 38 -4.93 12.84 14.93
CA ILE A 38 -4.55 11.74 15.82
C ILE A 38 -3.04 11.64 16.00
N ILE A 39 -2.25 11.81 14.94
CA ILE A 39 -0.79 11.70 15.04
C ILE A 39 -0.15 12.77 15.95
N LYS A 40 -0.86 13.86 16.19
CA LYS A 40 -0.41 14.95 17.08
C LYS A 40 -0.76 14.70 18.55
N LEU A 41 -1.64 13.75 18.84
CA LEU A 41 -2.01 13.42 20.20
C LEU A 41 -0.86 12.70 20.91
N PRO A 42 -0.62 12.94 22.21
CA PRO A 42 0.41 12.25 22.99
C PRO A 42 0.28 10.72 22.96
N ASN A 43 -0.97 10.24 22.97
CA ASN A 43 -1.31 8.81 22.93
C ASN A 43 -1.92 8.43 21.57
N GLY A 44 -1.65 9.19 20.50
CA GLY A 44 -2.12 8.92 19.14
C GLY A 44 -1.21 7.96 18.40
N GLY A 45 -1.81 7.06 17.60
CA GLY A 45 -1.08 6.13 16.74
C GLY A 45 -1.72 6.03 15.36
N VAL A 46 -0.89 5.92 14.32
CA VAL A 46 -1.34 5.76 12.93
C VAL A 46 -0.62 4.56 12.31
N VAL A 47 -1.39 3.63 11.75
CA VAL A 47 -0.88 2.46 11.03
C VAL A 47 -1.32 2.57 9.57
N LEU A 48 -0.39 2.93 8.70
CA LEU A 48 -0.62 3.02 7.26
C LEU A 48 -0.42 1.64 6.60
N PRO A 49 -1.38 1.19 5.78
CA PRO A 49 -1.24 -0.09 5.10
C PRO A 49 -0.29 -0.01 3.91
N GLY A 50 0.41 -1.11 3.63
CA GLY A 50 1.10 -1.33 2.36
C GLY A 50 2.26 -0.38 2.05
N PHE A 51 2.93 0.19 3.06
CA PHE A 51 4.10 1.02 2.84
C PHE A 51 5.31 0.17 2.45
N ASP A 52 5.93 0.49 1.33
CA ASP A 52 7.12 -0.21 0.85
C ASP A 52 8.39 0.40 1.44
N PHE A 53 8.97 -0.30 2.42
CA PHE A 53 10.22 0.10 3.06
C PHE A 53 11.48 -0.23 2.25
N THR A 54 11.34 -1.01 1.18
CA THR A 54 12.47 -1.34 0.28
C THR A 54 12.66 -0.30 -0.82
N LEU A 55 11.67 0.62 -0.96
CA LEU A 55 11.76 1.72 -1.91
C LEU A 55 12.97 2.62 -1.60
N PRO A 56 13.87 2.88 -2.57
CA PRO A 56 15.00 3.77 -2.39
C PRO A 56 14.61 5.13 -1.82
N ARG A 57 15.38 5.61 -0.86
CA ARG A 57 15.08 6.87 -0.16
C ARG A 57 15.11 8.09 -1.08
N GLU A 58 15.88 8.03 -2.14
CA GLU A 58 15.98 9.06 -3.19
C GLU A 58 14.62 9.32 -3.84
N LEU A 59 13.78 8.27 -3.95
CA LEU A 59 12.45 8.34 -4.54
C LEU A 59 11.39 8.89 -3.57
N TRP A 60 11.69 8.99 -2.29
CA TRP A 60 10.72 9.56 -1.36
C TRP A 60 10.52 11.04 -1.65
N GLY A 61 11.59 11.76 -1.97
CA GLY A 61 11.52 13.20 -2.24
C GLY A 61 11.16 14.02 -1.01
N THR A 62 10.37 15.08 -1.22
CA THR A 62 9.92 16.00 -0.17
C THR A 62 8.39 16.14 -0.20
N LYS A 63 7.86 16.92 0.75
CA LYS A 63 6.42 17.25 0.78
C LYS A 63 5.97 17.98 -0.49
N GLU A 64 6.84 18.81 -1.05
CA GLU A 64 6.60 19.63 -2.24
C GLU A 64 6.79 18.85 -3.54
N SER A 65 7.71 17.85 -3.51
CA SER A 65 8.09 17.07 -4.69
C SER A 65 8.38 15.63 -4.31
N ILE A 66 7.39 14.77 -4.47
CA ILE A 66 7.53 13.33 -4.30
C ILE A 66 8.28 12.78 -5.52
N GLY A 67 9.30 11.94 -5.29
CA GLY A 67 10.14 11.37 -6.35
C GLY A 67 9.48 10.25 -7.17
N LEU A 68 8.19 9.98 -6.95
CA LEU A 68 7.41 8.99 -7.68
C LEU A 68 6.37 9.65 -8.58
N PRO A 69 6.01 9.07 -9.72
CA PRO A 69 4.87 9.49 -10.51
C PRO A 69 3.55 9.24 -9.78
N GLU A 70 2.51 10.03 -10.08
CA GLU A 70 1.23 10.00 -9.35
C GLU A 70 0.46 8.67 -9.46
N ASP A 71 0.69 7.92 -10.51
CA ASP A 71 0.11 6.59 -10.76
C ASP A 71 0.87 5.46 -10.05
N HIS A 72 2.07 5.74 -9.52
CA HIS A 72 2.82 4.75 -8.76
C HIS A 72 2.07 4.34 -7.48
N PRO A 73 1.98 3.03 -7.15
CA PRO A 73 1.23 2.55 -5.98
C PRO A 73 1.63 3.21 -4.65
N GLN A 74 2.91 3.51 -4.48
CA GLN A 74 3.45 4.13 -3.25
C GLN A 74 3.31 5.66 -3.19
N TYR A 75 2.94 6.33 -4.30
CA TYR A 75 2.80 7.79 -4.33
C TYR A 75 1.84 8.31 -3.24
N ARG A 76 0.67 7.67 -3.10
CA ARG A 76 -0.33 8.06 -2.09
C ARG A 76 0.16 7.85 -0.67
N ASN A 77 0.89 6.78 -0.43
CA ASN A 77 1.48 6.48 0.88
C ASN A 77 2.49 7.57 1.28
N LEU A 78 3.39 7.93 0.36
CA LEU A 78 4.36 9.01 0.58
C LEU A 78 3.66 10.36 0.78
N LYS A 79 2.66 10.68 -0.06
CA LYS A 79 1.89 11.92 0.06
C LYS A 79 1.19 12.02 1.42
N THR A 80 0.57 10.95 1.88
CA THR A 80 -0.05 10.88 3.20
C THR A 80 1.00 11.06 4.29
N PHE A 81 2.10 10.34 4.20
CA PHE A 81 3.21 10.43 5.15
C PHE A 81 3.77 11.85 5.27
N PHE A 82 4.09 12.52 4.15
CA PHE A 82 4.60 13.89 4.17
C PHE A 82 3.59 14.90 4.72
N ASN A 83 2.28 14.70 4.45
CA ASN A 83 1.24 15.56 5.02
C ASN A 83 1.16 15.46 6.54
N LEU A 84 1.54 14.32 7.13
CA LEU A 84 1.59 14.15 8.58
C LEU A 84 2.74 14.94 9.23
N SER A 85 3.69 15.44 8.44
CA SER A 85 4.90 16.13 8.93
C SER A 85 5.65 15.32 9.99
N TYR A 86 5.61 14.00 9.85
CA TYR A 86 6.20 13.07 10.81
C TYR A 86 7.65 12.74 10.39
N PRO A 87 8.62 12.72 11.32
CA PRO A 87 10.00 12.41 10.99
C PRO A 87 10.15 11.01 10.38
N SER A 88 10.81 10.92 9.22
CA SER A 88 10.97 9.64 8.51
C SER A 88 11.75 8.60 9.31
N GLU A 89 12.65 9.04 10.18
CA GLU A 89 13.45 8.20 11.07
C GLU A 89 12.60 7.49 12.14
N ARG A 90 11.43 8.04 12.44
CA ARG A 90 10.48 7.46 13.40
C ARG A 90 9.45 6.53 12.75
N LEU A 91 9.39 6.47 11.42
CA LEU A 91 8.53 5.53 10.73
C LEU A 91 9.03 4.11 10.99
N LYS A 92 8.18 3.28 11.56
CA LYS A 92 8.52 1.89 11.91
C LYS A 92 7.69 0.92 11.09
N LYS A 93 8.32 -0.15 10.65
CA LYS A 93 7.61 -1.31 10.10
C LYS A 93 6.91 -2.02 11.27
N TRP A 94 5.59 -2.11 11.20
CA TRP A 94 4.80 -2.88 12.16
C TRP A 94 4.43 -4.21 11.52
N HIS A 95 5.07 -5.26 11.97
CA HIS A 95 4.74 -6.63 11.61
C HIS A 95 4.96 -7.50 12.84
N LEU A 96 4.08 -8.42 13.04
CA LEU A 96 4.14 -9.36 14.17
C LEU A 96 4.81 -10.67 13.76
N GLU A 97 4.84 -10.98 12.46
CA GLU A 97 5.39 -12.22 11.91
C GLU A 97 6.13 -11.95 10.59
N GLU A 98 7.02 -12.85 10.20
CA GLU A 98 7.63 -12.81 8.88
C GLU A 98 6.53 -12.96 7.81
N VAL A 99 6.57 -12.07 6.83
CA VAL A 99 5.61 -12.11 5.72
C VAL A 99 5.86 -13.38 4.92
N SER A 100 4.85 -14.23 4.84
CA SER A 100 4.94 -15.56 4.21
C SER A 100 5.38 -15.55 2.74
N ASN A 101 5.43 -14.40 2.08
CA ASN A 101 5.80 -14.25 0.68
C ASN A 101 6.75 -13.07 0.43
N ALA A 102 7.78 -12.92 1.27
CA ALA A 102 8.79 -11.88 1.14
C ALA A 102 9.48 -11.85 -0.25
N PRO A 103 9.82 -12.97 -0.90
CA PRO A 103 10.40 -12.95 -2.24
C PRO A 103 9.50 -12.34 -3.30
N LEU A 104 8.19 -12.65 -3.29
CA LEU A 104 7.23 -12.05 -4.22
C LEU A 104 7.05 -10.55 -3.97
N GLN A 105 7.02 -10.13 -2.72
CA GLN A 105 6.96 -8.70 -2.40
C GLN A 105 8.19 -7.94 -2.90
N SER A 106 9.38 -8.50 -2.73
CA SER A 106 10.63 -7.94 -3.25
C SER A 106 10.62 -7.86 -4.78
N LEU A 107 10.16 -8.90 -5.45
CA LEU A 107 10.00 -8.92 -6.91
C LEU A 107 9.04 -7.82 -7.39
N ILE A 108 7.87 -7.69 -6.74
CA ILE A 108 6.87 -6.66 -7.08
C ILE A 108 7.45 -5.26 -6.83
N SER A 109 8.08 -5.03 -5.67
CA SER A 109 8.71 -3.74 -5.37
C SER A 109 9.76 -3.38 -6.42
N LEU A 110 10.63 -4.31 -6.77
CA LEU A 110 11.67 -4.10 -7.78
C LEU A 110 11.08 -3.87 -9.17
N SER A 111 10.07 -4.63 -9.58
CA SER A 111 9.42 -4.50 -10.90
C SER A 111 8.72 -3.15 -11.11
N LEU A 112 8.34 -2.49 -10.04
CA LEU A 112 7.68 -1.18 -10.05
C LEU A 112 8.66 0.00 -9.89
N ARG A 113 9.97 -0.23 -9.92
CA ARG A 113 10.96 0.85 -9.83
C ARG A 113 10.82 1.83 -11.01
N PRO A 114 10.64 3.13 -10.74
CA PRO A 114 10.55 4.13 -11.81
C PRO A 114 11.89 4.37 -12.52
N ALA A 115 11.83 4.98 -13.69
CA ALA A 115 12.98 5.21 -14.57
C ALA A 115 14.26 5.74 -13.89
N PRO A 116 14.22 6.67 -12.92
CA PRO A 116 15.45 7.19 -12.32
C PRO A 116 16.29 6.17 -11.54
N VAL A 117 15.72 5.01 -11.19
CA VAL A 117 16.37 3.97 -10.36
C VAL A 117 16.21 2.57 -10.96
N THR A 118 16.04 2.46 -12.25
CA THR A 118 15.97 1.15 -12.94
C THR A 118 17.29 0.38 -12.91
N ASP A 119 18.40 1.04 -12.70
CA ASP A 119 19.71 0.43 -12.43
C ASP A 119 19.70 -0.50 -11.22
N CYS A 120 18.82 -0.27 -10.23
CA CYS A 120 18.58 -1.20 -9.12
C CYS A 120 18.25 -2.62 -9.62
N TRP A 121 17.70 -2.79 -10.82
CA TRP A 121 17.42 -4.10 -11.37
C TRP A 121 18.70 -4.94 -11.62
N LEU A 122 19.81 -4.29 -11.93
CA LEU A 122 21.08 -4.95 -12.13
C LEU A 122 21.68 -5.45 -10.81
N ASP A 123 21.47 -4.69 -9.74
CA ASP A 123 22.07 -4.96 -8.42
C ASP A 123 21.16 -5.84 -7.57
N GLU A 124 19.86 -5.54 -7.50
CA GLU A 124 18.90 -6.24 -6.65
C GLU A 124 18.29 -7.48 -7.36
N GLY A 125 18.14 -7.45 -8.69
CA GLY A 125 17.53 -8.54 -9.46
C GLY A 125 18.21 -9.90 -9.24
N PRO A 126 19.54 -10.02 -9.30
CA PRO A 126 20.24 -11.29 -9.02
C PRO A 126 20.01 -11.82 -7.60
N GLN A 127 19.67 -10.95 -6.64
CA GLN A 127 19.43 -11.32 -5.25
C GLN A 127 18.06 -11.97 -5.03
N LEU A 128 17.13 -11.82 -5.98
CA LEU A 128 15.80 -12.47 -5.91
C LEU A 128 15.87 -13.99 -6.04
N GLY A 129 16.92 -14.53 -6.65
CA GLY A 129 17.07 -15.96 -6.90
C GLY A 129 16.20 -16.46 -8.05
N ASP A 130 15.55 -17.62 -7.89
CA ASP A 130 14.75 -18.24 -8.96
C ASP A 130 13.38 -17.58 -9.11
N ILE A 131 13.28 -16.67 -10.07
CA ILE A 131 12.06 -15.94 -10.40
C ILE A 131 10.93 -16.91 -10.79
N SER A 132 11.21 -18.02 -11.49
CA SER A 132 10.20 -18.99 -11.88
C SER A 132 9.53 -19.61 -10.67
N ASN A 133 10.29 -19.89 -9.62
CA ASN A 133 9.71 -20.38 -8.37
C ASN A 133 8.91 -19.30 -7.61
N ILE A 134 9.37 -18.06 -7.63
CA ILE A 134 8.66 -16.93 -6.98
C ILE A 134 7.31 -16.68 -7.65
N THR A 135 7.23 -16.83 -8.97
CA THR A 135 6.06 -16.50 -9.79
C THR A 135 5.20 -17.71 -10.15
N LYS A 136 5.50 -18.90 -9.64
CA LYS A 136 4.81 -20.16 -10.00
C LYS A 136 3.29 -20.13 -9.84
N ASP A 137 2.80 -19.32 -8.90
CA ASP A 137 1.37 -19.18 -8.60
C ASP A 137 0.74 -17.95 -9.28
N ILE A 138 1.51 -17.24 -10.13
CA ILE A 138 1.02 -16.10 -10.92
C ILE A 138 0.71 -16.57 -12.33
N SER A 139 -0.47 -16.21 -12.82
CA SER A 139 -0.89 -16.49 -14.19
C SER A 139 -1.37 -15.21 -14.87
N LEU A 140 -0.93 -14.98 -16.10
CA LEU A 140 -1.45 -13.95 -16.98
C LEU A 140 -2.42 -14.59 -17.98
N ILE A 141 -3.61 -14.05 -18.08
CA ILE A 141 -4.61 -14.46 -19.07
C ILE A 141 -4.90 -13.25 -19.96
N GLU A 142 -4.57 -13.36 -21.24
CA GLU A 142 -4.94 -12.38 -22.26
C GLU A 142 -6.20 -12.87 -22.97
N ALA A 143 -7.25 -12.07 -22.93
CA ALA A 143 -8.53 -12.39 -23.57
C ALA A 143 -8.78 -11.49 -24.80
N GLU A 144 -9.38 -12.03 -25.85
CA GLU A 144 -9.65 -11.30 -27.09
C GLU A 144 -10.80 -10.29 -26.94
N SER A 145 -11.67 -10.50 -25.95
CA SER A 145 -12.80 -9.61 -25.68
C SER A 145 -13.11 -9.54 -24.17
N ILE A 146 -13.83 -8.47 -23.76
CA ILE A 146 -14.34 -8.32 -22.38
C ILE A 146 -15.19 -9.52 -21.96
N ARG A 147 -15.94 -10.11 -22.91
CA ARG A 147 -16.75 -11.30 -22.66
C ARG A 147 -15.89 -12.51 -22.33
N ASP A 148 -14.81 -12.71 -23.08
CA ASP A 148 -13.90 -13.83 -22.87
C ASP A 148 -13.10 -13.64 -21.57
N GLU A 149 -12.72 -12.40 -21.26
CA GLU A 149 -12.14 -12.05 -19.95
C GLU A 149 -13.08 -12.44 -18.81
N ALA A 150 -14.35 -12.01 -18.88
CA ALA A 150 -15.35 -12.33 -17.87
C ALA A 150 -15.60 -13.85 -17.73
N LEU A 151 -15.58 -14.57 -18.86
CA LEU A 151 -15.70 -16.04 -18.87
C LEU A 151 -14.49 -16.71 -18.21
N ALA A 152 -13.27 -16.28 -18.53
CA ALA A 152 -12.04 -16.81 -17.93
C ALA A 152 -12.04 -16.60 -16.41
N ILE A 153 -12.40 -15.39 -15.96
CA ILE A 153 -12.56 -15.07 -14.53
C ILE A 153 -13.61 -15.98 -13.90
N THR A 154 -14.77 -16.12 -14.54
CA THR A 154 -15.87 -16.95 -14.03
C THR A 154 -15.44 -18.41 -13.86
N PHE A 155 -14.78 -18.98 -14.86
CA PHE A 155 -14.28 -20.36 -14.77
C PHE A 155 -13.26 -20.52 -13.63
N ARG A 156 -12.35 -19.56 -13.46
CA ARG A 156 -11.40 -19.57 -12.36
C ARG A 156 -12.09 -19.50 -11.00
N MET A 157 -13.13 -18.67 -10.88
CA MET A 157 -13.94 -18.57 -9.66
C MET A 157 -14.67 -19.87 -9.35
N ILE A 158 -15.29 -20.51 -10.35
CA ILE A 158 -15.97 -21.81 -10.20
C ILE A 158 -14.98 -22.89 -9.74
N SER A 159 -13.79 -22.92 -10.31
CA SER A 159 -12.74 -23.87 -9.90
C SER A 159 -12.36 -23.69 -8.43
N ALA A 160 -12.08 -22.45 -8.02
CA ALA A 160 -11.73 -22.13 -6.65
C ALA A 160 -12.84 -22.53 -5.64
N VAL A 161 -14.11 -22.28 -5.99
CA VAL A 161 -15.24 -22.69 -5.15
C VAL A 161 -15.32 -24.21 -5.03
N ARG A 162 -15.14 -24.95 -6.15
CA ARG A 162 -15.14 -26.42 -6.14
C ARG A 162 -14.00 -27.01 -5.30
N GLU A 163 -12.86 -26.33 -5.27
CA GLU A 163 -11.68 -26.70 -4.50
C GLU A 163 -11.73 -26.20 -3.06
N ASN A 164 -12.86 -25.57 -2.65
CA ASN A 164 -13.05 -24.95 -1.33
C ASN A 164 -11.96 -23.91 -0.99
N GLN A 165 -11.52 -23.15 -1.99
CA GLN A 165 -10.54 -22.08 -1.85
C GLN A 165 -11.24 -20.73 -1.67
N SER A 166 -10.65 -19.85 -0.85
CA SER A 166 -11.07 -18.45 -0.78
C SER A 166 -10.57 -17.71 -2.02
N LEU A 167 -11.42 -16.84 -2.56
CA LEU A 167 -11.06 -16.03 -3.71
C LEU A 167 -11.49 -14.58 -3.52
N VAL A 168 -10.77 -13.67 -4.16
CA VAL A 168 -11.09 -12.23 -4.22
C VAL A 168 -10.95 -11.77 -5.65
N LEU A 169 -11.99 -11.10 -6.18
CA LEU A 169 -11.93 -10.39 -7.45
C LEU A 169 -11.64 -8.91 -7.20
N ILE A 170 -10.57 -8.41 -7.80
CA ILE A 170 -10.22 -6.99 -7.77
C ILE A 170 -10.37 -6.45 -9.18
N SER A 171 -11.29 -5.51 -9.39
CA SER A 171 -11.54 -4.89 -10.68
C SER A 171 -11.69 -3.37 -10.52
N PRO A 172 -11.08 -2.56 -11.40
CA PRO A 172 -11.32 -1.13 -11.48
C PRO A 172 -12.70 -0.82 -12.02
N ASN A 173 -13.31 -1.76 -12.76
CA ASN A 173 -14.61 -1.61 -13.40
C ASN A 173 -15.65 -2.50 -12.70
N ARG A 174 -16.71 -1.89 -12.14
CA ARG A 174 -17.83 -2.63 -11.52
C ARG A 174 -18.82 -3.25 -12.52
N ARG A 175 -18.59 -3.04 -13.83
CA ARG A 175 -19.46 -3.53 -14.90
C ARG A 175 -18.87 -4.75 -15.65
N LEU A 176 -17.84 -5.35 -15.10
CA LEU A 176 -17.35 -6.65 -15.55
C LEU A 176 -18.30 -7.75 -15.14
#